data_4fe7445d138649e4b7da71a44908652a
#
_entry.id   4fe7445d138649e4b7da71a44908652a
#
_cell.length_a   1.000
_cell.length_b   1.000
_cell.length_c   1.000
_cell.angle_alpha   90.00
_cell.angle_beta   90.00
_cell.angle_gamma   90.00
#
_symmetry.space_group_name_H-M   'P 1'
#
loop_
_entity.id
_entity.type
_entity.pdbx_description
1 polymer ?
#
loop_
_entity_poly.entity_id
_entity_poly.type
_entity_poly.pdbx_seq_one_letter_code
_entity_poly.pdbx_strand_id
1 'polypeptide(L)'
;MKKHAGEYGEKIRWVNYRTGVNSIRFKIEAFKNTSRVCIDIVNKDEGVREVFFEQFEEFKTLLSNSMNPLDWIKEYRIDSGVYITRIFTEINGPSINQESDWGDIYRFFEKNLIALHEFWEISQDVFQDLEN
;
A
#
# COMPACT_ATOMS: atom_id res chain seq x y z
N MET A 1 -2.80 -1.36 -14.77
CA MET A 1 -1.78 -1.35 -13.72
C MET A 1 -0.46 -1.89 -14.16
N LYS A 2 -0.49 -3.00 -14.88
CA LYS A 2 0.77 -3.57 -15.34
C LYS A 2 1.60 -2.64 -16.18
N LYS A 3 0.97 -1.70 -16.84
CA LYS A 3 1.66 -0.80 -17.73
C LYS A 3 2.61 0.14 -17.06
N HIS A 4 2.42 0.32 -15.76
CA HIS A 4 3.37 1.12 -15.01
C HIS A 4 4.79 0.64 -15.17
N ALA A 5 4.95 -0.68 -15.12
CA ALA A 5 6.29 -1.24 -15.16
C ALA A 5 7.01 -0.80 -16.41
N GLY A 6 6.30 -0.79 -17.52
CA GLY A 6 6.91 -0.41 -18.78
C GLY A 6 7.28 1.05 -18.88
N GLU A 7 6.53 1.88 -18.20
CA GLU A 7 6.74 3.33 -18.28
C GLU A 7 8.07 3.76 -17.67
N TYR A 8 8.59 2.98 -16.76
CA TYR A 8 9.80 3.34 -16.04
C TYR A 8 10.99 2.50 -16.43
N GLY A 9 10.84 1.72 -17.50
CA GLY A 9 11.92 0.89 -17.98
C GLY A 9 12.27 -0.27 -17.09
N GLU A 10 11.58 -0.43 -15.99
CA GLU A 10 11.78 -1.52 -15.05
C GLU A 10 10.48 -2.24 -14.84
N LYS A 11 10.59 -3.52 -14.53
CA LYS A 11 9.41 -4.29 -14.24
C LYS A 11 9.11 -4.26 -12.76
N ILE A 12 8.11 -3.48 -12.38
CA ILE A 12 7.62 -3.43 -11.02
C ILE A 12 6.34 -4.24 -10.98
N ARG A 13 6.36 -5.32 -10.21
CA ARG A 13 5.19 -6.20 -10.11
C ARG A 13 4.37 -5.83 -8.90
N TRP A 14 3.24 -5.22 -9.13
CA TRP A 14 2.35 -4.83 -8.04
C TRP A 14 1.44 -5.96 -7.60
N VAL A 15 1.17 -6.93 -8.47
CA VAL A 15 0.56 -8.18 -8.04
C VAL A 15 1.70 -8.99 -7.44
N ASN A 16 1.65 -9.30 -6.17
CA ASN A 16 2.71 -10.00 -5.45
C ASN A 16 4.01 -9.20 -5.38
N TYR A 17 3.88 -7.92 -5.10
CA TYR A 17 5.06 -7.08 -4.90
C TYR A 17 5.91 -7.66 -3.77
N ARG A 18 7.19 -7.80 -4.00
CA ARG A 18 8.10 -8.38 -3.01
C ARG A 18 8.64 -7.29 -2.11
N THR A 19 8.11 -7.23 -0.90
CA THR A 19 8.60 -6.26 0.08
C THR A 19 9.93 -6.71 0.69
N GLY A 20 10.21 -8.02 0.70
CA GLY A 20 11.36 -8.56 1.38
C GLY A 20 11.15 -8.71 2.88
N VAL A 21 9.95 -8.40 3.37
CA VAL A 21 9.59 -8.49 4.78
C VAL A 21 8.31 -9.31 4.87
N ASN A 22 8.37 -10.46 5.54
CA ASN A 22 7.26 -11.40 5.55
C ASN A 22 5.98 -10.82 6.13
N SER A 23 6.09 -9.93 7.10
CA SER A 23 4.94 -9.34 7.77
C SER A 23 4.29 -8.21 6.99
N ILE A 24 4.88 -7.77 5.88
CA ILE A 24 4.38 -6.61 5.14
C ILE A 24 4.00 -7.01 3.72
N ARG A 25 2.81 -6.56 3.30
CA ARG A 25 2.30 -6.74 1.94
C ARG A 25 1.83 -5.40 1.41
N PHE A 26 2.08 -5.13 0.13
CA PHE A 26 1.49 -3.99 -0.54
C PHE A 26 0.38 -4.51 -1.43
N LYS A 27 -0.79 -3.89 -1.35
CA LYS A 27 -1.96 -4.35 -2.10
C LYS A 27 -2.63 -3.22 -2.84
N ILE A 28 -3.19 -3.57 -3.98
CA ILE A 28 -4.06 -2.69 -4.76
C ILE A 28 -5.45 -3.30 -4.68
N GLU A 29 -6.45 -2.46 -4.39
CA GLU A 29 -7.83 -2.89 -4.41
C GLU A 29 -8.62 -1.93 -5.28
N ALA A 30 -9.47 -2.50 -6.14
CA ALA A 30 -10.34 -1.71 -7.00
C ALA A 30 -11.72 -2.31 -6.93
N PHE A 31 -12.66 -1.54 -6.39
CA PHE A 31 -14.04 -1.93 -6.29
C PHE A 31 -14.87 -1.06 -7.22
N LYS A 32 -16.17 -1.26 -7.20
CA LYS A 32 -17.06 -0.55 -8.12
C LYS A 32 -16.84 0.95 -8.08
N ASN A 33 -16.79 1.56 -6.90
CA ASN A 33 -16.64 3.01 -6.77
C ASN A 33 -15.51 3.42 -5.83
N THR A 34 -14.57 2.52 -5.55
CA THR A 34 -13.49 2.79 -4.61
C THR A 34 -12.23 2.12 -5.09
N SER A 35 -11.12 2.86 -5.08
CA SER A 35 -9.81 2.31 -5.39
C SER A 35 -8.87 2.62 -4.25
N ARG A 36 -8.02 1.65 -3.88
CA ARG A 36 -7.11 1.77 -2.74
C ARG A 36 -5.71 1.31 -3.06
N VAL A 37 -4.74 1.95 -2.40
CA VAL A 37 -3.37 1.45 -2.31
C VAL A 37 -3.10 1.21 -0.83
N CYS A 38 -2.74 -0.02 -0.49
CA CYS A 38 -2.69 -0.47 0.90
C CYS A 38 -1.31 -0.98 1.29
N ILE A 39 -0.91 -0.65 2.51
CA ILE A 39 0.22 -1.28 3.19
C ILE A 39 -0.40 -2.16 4.27
N ASP A 40 -0.26 -3.48 4.12
CA ASP A 40 -0.85 -4.44 5.06
C ASP A 40 0.24 -5.06 5.93
N ILE A 41 0.05 -4.98 7.24
CA ILE A 41 0.92 -5.65 8.20
C ILE A 41 0.16 -6.89 8.63
N VAL A 42 0.64 -8.07 8.21
CA VAL A 42 -0.15 -9.31 8.23
C VAL A 42 0.33 -10.36 9.22
N ASN A 43 1.05 -9.97 10.24
CA ASN A 43 1.51 -10.92 11.25
C ASN A 43 0.34 -11.30 12.18
N LYS A 44 0.31 -12.57 12.61
CA LYS A 44 -0.72 -13.04 13.52
C LYS A 44 -0.63 -12.40 14.90
N ASP A 45 0.57 -12.08 15.33
CA ASP A 45 0.82 -11.53 16.65
C ASP A 45 0.53 -10.03 16.62
N GLU A 46 -0.42 -9.62 17.44
CA GLU A 46 -0.81 -8.21 17.52
C GLU A 46 0.35 -7.32 17.96
N GLY A 47 1.19 -7.82 18.88
CA GLY A 47 2.34 -7.05 19.33
C GLY A 47 3.35 -6.82 18.25
N VAL A 48 3.55 -7.80 17.38
CA VAL A 48 4.45 -7.64 16.23
C VAL A 48 3.87 -6.62 15.26
N ARG A 49 2.57 -6.71 14.98
CA ARG A 49 1.93 -5.73 14.11
C ARG A 49 2.10 -4.31 14.67
N GLU A 50 2.02 -4.16 15.98
CA GLU A 50 2.16 -2.86 16.62
C GLU A 50 3.57 -2.30 16.43
N VAL A 51 4.59 -3.14 16.56
CA VAL A 51 5.98 -2.71 16.36
C VAL A 51 6.17 -2.18 14.95
N PHE A 52 5.66 -2.90 13.94
CA PHE A 52 5.74 -2.43 12.57
C PHE A 52 4.93 -1.15 12.34
N PHE A 53 3.76 -1.08 12.95
CA PHE A 53 2.92 0.11 12.85
C PHE A 53 3.64 1.34 13.38
N GLU A 54 4.27 1.22 14.54
CA GLU A 54 5.02 2.31 15.14
C GLU A 54 6.18 2.75 14.25
N GLN A 55 6.82 1.79 13.59
CA GLN A 55 7.91 2.13 12.69
C GLN A 55 7.39 2.92 11.49
N PHE A 56 6.23 2.53 10.93
CA PHE A 56 5.63 3.32 9.88
C PHE A 56 5.26 4.71 10.36
N GLU A 57 4.79 4.83 11.60
CA GLU A 57 4.45 6.14 12.15
C GLU A 57 5.66 7.07 12.22
N GLU A 58 6.84 6.52 12.48
CA GLU A 58 8.06 7.32 12.48
C GLU A 58 8.37 7.87 11.09
N PHE A 59 7.91 7.19 10.05
CA PHE A 59 8.08 7.64 8.67
C PHE A 59 6.87 8.39 8.15
N LYS A 60 5.94 8.76 9.03
CA LYS A 60 4.65 9.32 8.61
C LYS A 60 4.78 10.56 7.73
N THR A 61 5.69 11.46 8.08
CA THR A 61 5.90 12.67 7.31
C THR A 61 6.38 12.34 5.90
N LEU A 62 7.32 11.40 5.80
CA LEU A 62 7.87 11.00 4.52
C LEU A 62 6.77 10.39 3.62
N LEU A 63 5.96 9.50 4.18
CA LEU A 63 4.85 8.90 3.44
C LEU A 63 3.81 9.94 3.05
N SER A 64 3.45 10.82 3.98
CA SER A 64 2.38 11.78 3.76
C SER A 64 2.75 12.85 2.74
N ASN A 65 4.05 13.11 2.55
CA ASN A 65 4.48 14.11 1.58
C ASN A 65 4.31 13.66 0.14
N SER A 66 4.27 12.36 -0.08
CA SER A 66 4.28 11.80 -1.45
C SER A 66 2.96 11.16 -1.85
N MET A 67 2.24 10.61 -0.89
CA MET A 67 0.99 9.89 -1.16
C MET A 67 -0.22 10.77 -0.84
N ASN A 68 -1.36 10.38 -1.37
CA ASN A 68 -2.63 10.99 -0.97
C ASN A 68 -2.84 10.71 0.53
N PRO A 69 -3.75 11.44 1.19
CA PRO A 69 -3.98 11.25 2.63
C PRO A 69 -4.20 9.78 2.99
N LEU A 70 -3.58 9.37 4.07
CA LEU A 70 -3.57 7.97 4.50
C LEU A 70 -4.46 7.77 5.71
N ASP A 71 -5.12 6.62 5.75
CA ASP A 71 -5.85 6.14 6.92
C ASP A 71 -4.99 5.09 7.62
N TRP A 72 -4.93 5.16 8.95
CA TRP A 72 -4.06 4.31 9.76
C TRP A 72 -4.94 3.49 10.70
N ILE A 73 -5.17 2.20 10.36
CA ILE A 73 -6.10 1.33 11.09
C ILE A 73 -5.34 0.16 11.69
N LYS A 74 -5.26 0.12 13.02
CA LYS A 74 -4.51 -0.94 13.71
C LYS A 74 -5.20 -2.30 13.60
N GLU A 75 -6.52 -2.32 13.67
CA GLU A 75 -7.28 -3.58 13.61
C GLU A 75 -8.28 -3.50 12.47
N TYR A 76 -7.83 -3.89 11.30
CA TYR A 76 -8.64 -3.90 10.09
C TYR A 76 -9.04 -5.34 9.78
N ARG A 77 -10.35 -5.57 9.67
CA ARG A 77 -10.85 -6.91 9.39
C ARG A 77 -10.99 -7.12 7.89
N ILE A 78 -10.23 -8.09 7.36
CA ILE A 78 -10.32 -8.41 5.94
C ILE A 78 -11.43 -9.42 5.70
N ASP A 79 -11.72 -9.71 4.43
CA ASP A 79 -12.88 -10.54 4.05
C ASP A 79 -12.90 -11.91 4.69
N SER A 80 -11.72 -12.49 4.94
CA SER A 80 -11.63 -13.81 5.57
C SER A 80 -11.99 -13.77 7.06
N GLY A 81 -12.18 -12.57 7.62
CA GLY A 81 -12.47 -12.41 9.04
C GLY A 81 -11.24 -12.22 9.89
N VAL A 82 -10.06 -12.32 9.30
CA VAL A 82 -8.79 -12.13 10.00
C VAL A 82 -8.53 -10.63 10.19
N TYR A 83 -7.93 -10.27 11.31
CA TYR A 83 -7.53 -8.89 11.57
C TYR A 83 -6.09 -8.67 11.16
N ILE A 84 -5.85 -7.55 10.50
CA ILE A 84 -4.52 -7.09 10.13
C ILE A 84 -4.41 -5.62 10.51
N THR A 85 -3.21 -5.06 10.40
CA THR A 85 -3.04 -3.62 10.50
C THR A 85 -2.93 -3.10 9.07
N ARG A 86 -3.68 -2.05 8.76
CA ARG A 86 -3.68 -1.52 7.40
C ARG A 86 -3.49 -0.01 7.39
N ILE A 87 -2.56 0.44 6.54
CA ILE A 87 -2.35 1.85 6.26
C ILE A 87 -2.67 2.01 4.77
N PHE A 88 -3.61 2.88 4.44
CA PHE A 88 -4.04 2.94 3.05
C PHE A 88 -4.51 4.32 2.64
N THR A 89 -4.49 4.56 1.34
CA THR A 89 -5.14 5.71 0.74
C THR A 89 -6.20 5.22 -0.23
N GLU A 90 -7.27 5.99 -0.39
CA GLU A 90 -8.34 5.58 -1.31
C GLU A 90 -8.97 6.79 -1.98
N ILE A 91 -9.54 6.53 -3.17
CA ILE A 91 -10.44 7.49 -3.80
C ILE A 91 -11.80 6.83 -3.93
N ASN A 92 -12.85 7.64 -3.79
CA ASN A 92 -14.22 7.21 -3.92
C ASN A 92 -14.87 8.01 -5.04
N GLY A 93 -15.79 7.37 -5.75
CA GLY A 93 -16.50 8.01 -6.84
C GLY A 93 -16.18 7.41 -8.20
N PRO A 94 -14.92 7.50 -8.68
CA PRO A 94 -14.59 6.89 -9.97
C PRO A 94 -14.84 5.39 -9.94
N SER A 95 -15.48 4.89 -10.99
CA SER A 95 -15.90 3.49 -11.05
C SER A 95 -15.10 2.71 -12.08
N ILE A 96 -14.62 1.52 -11.72
CA ILE A 96 -13.94 0.64 -12.66
C ILE A 96 -14.88 0.18 -13.77
N ASN A 97 -16.18 0.31 -13.56
CA ASN A 97 -17.17 -0.07 -14.56
C ASN A 97 -17.47 1.04 -15.57
N GLN A 98 -16.94 2.24 -15.35
CA GLN A 98 -17.12 3.37 -16.25
C GLN A 98 -15.81 3.70 -16.91
N GLU A 99 -15.74 3.49 -18.21
CA GLU A 99 -14.51 3.73 -18.96
C GLU A 99 -14.03 5.17 -18.82
N SER A 100 -14.98 6.11 -18.75
CA SER A 100 -14.63 7.52 -18.61
C SER A 100 -13.90 7.84 -17.30
N ASP A 101 -14.00 6.96 -16.30
CA ASP A 101 -13.35 7.15 -15.00
C ASP A 101 -11.98 6.51 -14.94
N TRP A 102 -11.61 5.70 -15.92
CA TRP A 102 -10.35 4.95 -15.85
C TRP A 102 -9.12 5.85 -15.75
N GLY A 103 -9.16 7.01 -16.38
CA GLY A 103 -8.05 7.95 -16.32
C GLY A 103 -7.77 8.43 -14.90
N ASP A 104 -8.83 8.71 -14.14
CA ASP A 104 -8.69 9.15 -12.75
C ASP A 104 -8.16 8.04 -11.87
N ILE A 105 -8.68 6.83 -12.08
CA ILE A 105 -8.23 5.66 -11.32
C ILE A 105 -6.76 5.38 -11.63
N TYR A 106 -6.39 5.46 -12.90
CA TYR A 106 -5.01 5.21 -13.33
C TYR A 106 -4.05 6.23 -12.68
N ARG A 107 -4.42 7.51 -12.70
CA ARG A 107 -3.58 8.55 -12.12
C ARG A 107 -3.42 8.37 -10.61
N PHE A 108 -4.50 7.95 -9.95
CA PHE A 108 -4.45 7.67 -8.52
C PHE A 108 -3.44 6.55 -8.22
N PHE A 109 -3.56 5.45 -8.94
CA PHE A 109 -2.65 4.33 -8.72
C PHE A 109 -1.22 4.71 -9.08
N GLU A 110 -1.02 5.37 -10.20
CA GLU A 110 0.32 5.75 -10.65
C GLU A 110 1.03 6.59 -9.60
N LYS A 111 0.37 7.64 -9.14
CA LYS A 111 0.96 8.52 -8.15
C LYS A 111 1.34 7.80 -6.88
N ASN A 112 0.41 7.03 -6.34
CA ASN A 112 0.59 6.44 -5.02
C ASN A 112 1.49 5.21 -5.04
N LEU A 113 1.47 4.44 -6.12
CA LEU A 113 2.35 3.29 -6.23
C LEU A 113 3.79 3.72 -6.43
N ILE A 114 4.04 4.75 -7.22
CA ILE A 114 5.39 5.27 -7.39
C ILE A 114 5.91 5.78 -6.05
N ALA A 115 5.10 6.56 -5.34
CA ALA A 115 5.50 7.10 -4.05
C ALA A 115 5.81 5.98 -3.06
N LEU A 116 4.97 4.95 -3.04
CA LEU A 116 5.17 3.83 -2.12
C LEU A 116 6.44 3.06 -2.45
N HIS A 117 6.69 2.82 -3.74
CA HIS A 117 7.88 2.10 -4.16
C HIS A 117 9.14 2.88 -3.78
N GLU A 118 9.15 4.19 -4.02
CA GLU A 118 10.30 5.03 -3.68
C GLU A 118 10.53 5.06 -2.18
N PHE A 119 9.46 5.16 -1.41
CA PHE A 119 9.56 5.09 0.04
C PHE A 119 10.20 3.76 0.47
N TRP A 120 9.73 2.67 -0.14
CA TRP A 120 10.20 1.35 0.25
C TRP A 120 11.67 1.15 -0.06
N GLU A 121 12.13 1.67 -1.19
CA GLU A 121 13.54 1.58 -1.54
C GLU A 121 14.43 2.26 -0.50
N ILE A 122 13.94 3.33 0.09
CA ILE A 122 14.71 4.06 1.10
C ILE A 122 14.65 3.37 2.46
N SER A 123 13.49 2.82 2.81
CA SER A 123 13.20 2.40 4.20
C SER A 123 13.24 0.90 4.44
N GLN A 124 13.31 0.08 3.40
CA GLN A 124 13.09 -1.36 3.58
C GLN A 124 14.08 -2.01 4.54
N ASP A 125 15.31 -1.52 4.60
CA ASP A 125 16.32 -2.10 5.50
C ASP A 125 15.89 -1.99 6.96
N VAL A 126 15.25 -0.89 7.33
CA VAL A 126 14.77 -0.69 8.70
C VAL A 126 13.74 -1.76 9.05
N PHE A 127 12.82 -2.03 8.12
CA PHE A 127 11.77 -3.02 8.35
C PHE A 127 12.31 -4.43 8.31
N GLN A 128 13.31 -4.69 7.48
CA GLN A 128 13.96 -6.00 7.47
C GLN A 128 14.62 -6.28 8.80
N ASP A 129 15.24 -5.28 9.42
CA ASP A 129 15.85 -5.43 10.72
C ASP A 129 14.82 -5.77 11.80
N LEU A 130 13.62 -5.21 11.70
CA LEU A 130 12.56 -5.53 12.66
C LEU A 130 12.08 -6.98 12.52
N GLU A 131 12.13 -7.52 11.31
CA GLU A 131 11.69 -8.90 11.05
C GLU A 131 12.64 -9.91 11.67
N ASN A 132 13.90 -9.55 11.78
CA ASN A 132 14.93 -10.42 12.37
C ASN A 132 15.00 -10.18 13.87
#